data_e1e1eac258a512f20fa1d6c821f2c2db
#
_entry.id   e1e1eac258a512f20fa1d6c821f2c2db
#
_cell.length_a   1.000
_cell.length_b   1.000
_cell.length_c   1.000
_cell.angle_alpha   90.00
_cell.angle_beta   90.00
_cell.angle_gamma   90.00
#
_symmetry.space_group_name_H-M   'P 1'
#
loop_
_entity.id
_entity.type
_entity.pdbx_description
1 polymer ?
#
loop_
_entity_poly.entity_id
_entity_poly.type
_entity_poly.pdbx_seq_one_letter_code
_entity_poly.pdbx_strand_id
1 'polypeptide(L)'
;TLPDDEDLLYVKAVYNLKEGLAEAKSSLYTDTIKVVGFGDMEPREVSLIAVDRSRNESAPVKVTVNPEEPPVLTIGKTLDLVQDFGGVQGLWTNSNRDEVTVHIVRKDEYGDYQPLETLYTTVIEGSGAARGLDTIPMDFGIYVKDRWGNISPTLYKELTPMFETSFDKTKWSDAKLPNDIGEG
;
A
#
# COMPACT_ATOMS: atom_id res chain seq x y z
N THR A 1 24.50 19.88 11.09
CA THR A 1 25.77 19.69 10.35
C THR A 1 26.49 18.50 10.94
N LEU A 2 27.02 17.62 10.07
CA LEU A 2 27.89 16.53 10.48
C LEU A 2 29.16 17.12 11.13
N PRO A 3 29.77 16.44 12.13
CA PRO A 3 31.07 16.83 12.65
C PRO A 3 32.08 16.86 11.49
N ASP A 4 32.95 17.86 11.50
CA ASP A 4 34.10 17.94 10.58
C ASP A 4 35.21 17.03 11.13
N ASP A 5 34.97 15.73 11.06
CA ASP A 5 35.83 14.67 11.59
C ASP A 5 36.26 13.75 10.44
N GLU A 6 37.57 13.73 10.16
CA GLU A 6 38.15 12.91 9.09
C GLU A 6 37.93 11.39 9.31
N ASP A 7 37.58 11.00 10.52
CA ASP A 7 37.35 9.60 10.92
C ASP A 7 35.87 9.17 10.85
N LEU A 8 34.94 10.10 10.61
CA LEU A 8 33.51 9.78 10.51
C LEU A 8 33.26 8.84 9.32
N LEU A 9 32.59 7.72 9.57
CA LEU A 9 32.19 6.76 8.54
C LEU A 9 30.75 7.04 8.07
N TYR A 10 29.80 7.15 8.98
CA TYR A 10 28.40 7.53 8.71
C TYR A 10 27.69 7.95 10.00
N VAL A 11 26.51 8.53 9.84
CA VAL A 11 25.56 8.72 10.94
C VAL A 11 24.38 7.80 10.69
N LYS A 12 23.95 7.08 11.75
CA LYS A 12 22.72 6.29 11.72
C LYS A 12 21.64 6.94 12.56
N ALA A 13 20.42 6.81 12.09
CA ALA A 13 19.19 7.13 12.80
C ALA A 13 18.54 5.82 13.27
N VAL A 14 18.26 5.71 14.56
CA VAL A 14 17.56 4.55 15.16
C VAL A 14 16.23 5.03 15.70
N TYR A 15 15.15 4.37 15.30
CA TYR A 15 13.78 4.76 15.64
C TYR A 15 12.83 3.57 15.71
N ASN A 16 11.70 3.76 16.40
CA ASN A 16 10.69 2.71 16.55
C ASN A 16 9.63 2.80 15.44
N LEU A 17 9.35 1.68 14.82
CA LEU A 17 8.19 1.45 13.97
C LEU A 17 7.22 0.47 14.64
N LYS A 18 6.06 0.25 14.02
CA LYS A 18 5.04 -0.68 14.53
C LYS A 18 5.58 -2.11 14.71
N GLU A 19 6.45 -2.57 13.82
CA GLU A 19 7.01 -3.92 13.82
C GLU A 19 8.36 -4.03 14.56
N GLY A 20 8.85 -2.93 15.16
CA GLY A 20 10.08 -2.91 15.94
C GLY A 20 11.04 -1.77 15.60
N LEU A 21 12.30 -1.95 15.99
CA LEU A 21 13.36 -0.97 15.72
C LEU A 21 13.73 -0.94 14.25
N ALA A 22 13.84 0.27 13.69
CA ALA A 22 14.35 0.54 12.36
C ALA A 22 15.63 1.37 12.43
N GLU A 23 16.46 1.22 11.40
CA GLU A 23 17.72 1.96 11.25
C GLU A 23 17.81 2.54 9.83
N ALA A 24 18.17 3.81 9.75
CA ALA A 24 18.53 4.48 8.51
C ALA A 24 19.94 5.06 8.62
N LYS A 25 20.70 5.09 7.51
CA LYS A 25 22.09 5.59 7.48
C LYS A 25 22.23 6.73 6.50
N SER A 26 23.03 7.75 6.87
CA SER A 26 23.54 8.71 5.92
C SER A 26 24.79 8.18 5.24
N SER A 27 25.08 8.65 4.04
CA SER A 27 26.43 8.52 3.48
C SER A 27 27.29 9.73 3.88
N LEU A 28 28.62 9.61 3.75
CA LEU A 28 29.56 10.73 3.94
C LEU A 28 29.29 11.92 3.00
N TYR A 29 28.55 11.69 1.91
CA TYR A 29 28.26 12.67 0.87
C TYR A 29 26.91 13.38 1.06
N THR A 30 26.14 12.99 2.08
CA THR A 30 24.82 13.56 2.38
C THR A 30 24.73 13.96 3.84
N ASP A 31 24.25 15.16 4.12
CA ASP A 31 24.00 15.71 5.45
C ASP A 31 22.57 15.42 5.95
N THR A 32 21.83 14.62 5.20
CA THR A 32 20.44 14.27 5.49
C THR A 32 20.25 12.78 5.64
N ILE A 33 19.38 12.38 6.57
CA ILE A 33 18.93 11.01 6.76
C ILE A 33 17.42 10.98 6.56
N LYS A 34 16.96 10.15 5.62
CA LYS A 34 15.54 9.92 5.42
C LYS A 34 15.07 8.80 6.36
N VAL A 35 14.21 9.13 7.30
CA VAL A 35 13.48 8.15 8.14
C VAL A 35 12.12 7.89 7.54
N VAL A 36 11.72 6.62 7.44
CA VAL A 36 10.50 6.19 6.73
C VAL A 36 9.78 5.08 7.50
N GLY A 37 8.52 4.82 7.17
CA GLY A 37 7.76 3.70 7.73
C GLY A 37 6.81 4.09 8.85
N PHE A 38 6.69 5.38 9.18
CA PHE A 38 5.68 5.85 10.13
C PHE A 38 4.28 5.72 9.51
N GLY A 39 3.32 5.27 10.31
CA GLY A 39 1.93 5.05 9.88
C GLY A 39 0.98 6.21 10.20
N ASP A 40 1.49 7.26 10.84
CA ASP A 40 0.75 8.46 11.27
C ASP A 40 1.66 9.70 11.27
N MET A 41 1.12 10.85 11.65
CA MET A 41 1.83 12.13 11.72
C MET A 41 2.25 12.51 13.14
N GLU A 42 2.15 11.60 14.11
CA GLU A 42 2.51 11.89 15.47
C GLU A 42 4.03 12.12 15.61
N PRO A 43 4.46 13.11 16.43
CA PRO A 43 5.88 13.34 16.67
C PRO A 43 6.60 12.09 17.18
N ARG A 44 7.78 11.80 16.64
CA ARG A 44 8.59 10.64 16.99
C ARG A 44 9.99 11.05 17.44
N GLU A 45 10.48 10.37 18.48
CA GLU A 45 11.87 10.49 18.89
C GLU A 45 12.75 9.56 18.04
N VAL A 46 13.82 10.13 17.48
CA VAL A 46 14.82 9.44 16.67
C VAL A 46 16.19 9.65 17.35
N SER A 47 16.95 8.58 17.54
CA SER A 47 18.31 8.63 18.06
C SER A 47 19.32 8.68 16.93
N LEU A 48 20.13 9.73 16.87
CA LEU A 48 21.22 9.89 15.92
C LEU A 48 22.52 9.45 16.57
N ILE A 49 23.28 8.58 15.90
CA ILE A 49 24.53 8.00 16.39
C ILE A 49 25.57 8.15 15.28
N ALA A 50 26.69 8.80 15.58
CA ALA A 50 27.85 8.85 14.68
C ALA A 50 28.66 7.55 14.82
N VAL A 51 29.15 7.03 13.69
CA VAL A 51 29.99 5.82 13.64
C VAL A 51 31.28 6.17 12.91
N ASP A 52 32.42 5.89 13.53
CA ASP A 52 33.75 6.11 12.98
C ASP A 52 34.19 4.94 12.06
N ARG A 53 35.37 5.12 11.41
CA ARG A 53 35.97 4.06 10.55
C ARG A 53 36.39 2.83 11.30
N SER A 54 36.62 2.95 12.62
CA SER A 54 36.92 1.82 13.51
C SER A 54 35.65 1.14 14.05
N ARG A 55 34.46 1.64 13.65
CA ARG A 55 33.12 1.19 14.08
C ARG A 55 32.79 1.47 15.54
N ASN A 56 33.45 2.44 16.16
CA ASN A 56 33.00 2.95 17.45
C ASN A 56 31.77 3.83 17.24
N GLU A 57 30.87 3.81 18.21
CA GLU A 57 29.63 4.58 18.21
C GLU A 57 29.69 5.71 19.22
N SER A 58 29.22 6.87 18.83
CA SER A 58 29.03 8.02 19.74
C SER A 58 27.88 7.76 20.72
N ALA A 59 27.80 8.57 21.76
CA ALA A 59 26.57 8.69 22.53
C ALA A 59 25.40 9.14 21.60
N PRO A 60 24.20 8.57 21.78
CA PRO A 60 23.05 8.94 20.96
C PRO A 60 22.58 10.37 21.23
N VAL A 61 22.31 11.12 20.18
CA VAL A 61 21.64 12.42 20.24
C VAL A 61 20.18 12.22 19.84
N LYS A 62 19.28 12.59 20.73
CA LYS A 62 17.83 12.45 20.48
C LYS A 62 17.29 13.68 19.80
N VAL A 63 16.52 13.47 18.74
CA VAL A 63 15.81 14.51 17.98
C VAL A 63 14.35 14.12 17.82
N THR A 64 13.46 15.11 17.88
CA THR A 64 12.04 14.90 17.55
C THR A 64 11.83 15.20 16.08
N VAL A 65 11.21 14.28 15.37
CA VAL A 65 10.77 14.43 13.98
C VAL A 65 9.26 14.46 13.90
N ASN A 66 8.72 15.25 12.96
CA ASN A 66 7.28 15.28 12.66
C ASN A 66 7.11 14.60 11.29
N PRO A 67 6.59 13.38 11.24
CA PRO A 67 6.37 12.68 9.98
C PRO A 67 5.35 13.42 9.09
N GLU A 68 5.56 13.36 7.80
CA GLU A 68 4.55 13.74 6.81
C GLU A 68 3.41 12.71 6.79
N GLU A 69 2.28 13.08 6.18
CA GLU A 69 1.15 12.17 6.05
C GLU A 69 1.55 10.92 5.25
N PRO A 70 1.44 9.71 5.84
CA PRO A 70 1.90 8.50 5.19
C PRO A 70 1.00 8.08 4.02
N PRO A 71 1.55 7.39 2.99
CA PRO A 71 0.80 6.95 1.81
C PRO A 71 -0.48 6.19 2.13
N VAL A 72 -0.49 5.35 3.17
CA VAL A 72 -1.69 4.60 3.56
C VAL A 72 -2.86 5.51 3.94
N LEU A 73 -2.60 6.69 4.51
CA LEU A 73 -3.65 7.65 4.87
C LEU A 73 -4.09 8.47 3.64
N THR A 74 -3.15 8.93 2.82
CA THR A 74 -3.49 9.69 1.61
C THR A 74 -4.29 8.86 0.61
N ILE A 75 -3.84 7.63 0.31
CA ILE A 75 -4.54 6.70 -0.57
C ILE A 75 -5.86 6.23 0.09
N GLY A 76 -5.84 5.95 1.40
CA GLY A 76 -7.01 5.53 2.16
C GLY A 76 -8.21 6.48 2.05
N LYS A 77 -7.98 7.80 1.93
CA LYS A 77 -9.02 8.82 1.72
C LYS A 77 -9.67 8.76 0.35
N THR A 78 -9.03 8.12 -0.63
CA THR A 78 -9.50 8.03 -2.02
C THR A 78 -10.16 6.70 -2.34
N LEU A 79 -10.15 5.76 -1.39
CA LEU A 79 -10.75 4.44 -1.58
C LEU A 79 -12.24 4.53 -1.85
N ASP A 80 -12.70 3.74 -2.81
CA ASP A 80 -14.11 3.51 -3.06
C ASP A 80 -14.38 2.04 -3.42
N LEU A 81 -15.62 1.60 -3.19
CA LEU A 81 -16.14 0.31 -3.59
C LEU A 81 -17.42 0.52 -4.39
N VAL A 82 -17.50 -0.12 -5.54
CA VAL A 82 -18.67 -0.10 -6.41
C VAL A 82 -19.09 -1.52 -6.76
N GLN A 83 -20.37 -1.72 -7.04
CA GLN A 83 -20.87 -2.98 -7.56
C GLN A 83 -20.30 -3.25 -8.96
N ASP A 84 -20.01 -4.52 -9.24
CA ASP A 84 -19.52 -4.97 -10.55
C ASP A 84 -20.21 -6.29 -10.91
N PHE A 85 -20.08 -6.71 -12.17
CA PHE A 85 -20.62 -7.98 -12.65
C PHE A 85 -20.01 -9.17 -11.91
N GLY A 86 -20.86 -9.95 -11.26
CA GLY A 86 -20.45 -11.10 -10.44
C GLY A 86 -19.57 -10.71 -9.24
N GLY A 87 -19.56 -9.43 -8.80
CA GLY A 87 -18.69 -9.01 -7.71
C GLY A 87 -18.72 -7.53 -7.37
N VAL A 88 -17.58 -7.06 -6.84
CA VAL A 88 -17.35 -5.66 -6.49
C VAL A 88 -16.01 -5.19 -7.05
N GLN A 89 -15.91 -3.91 -7.35
CA GLN A 89 -14.67 -3.26 -7.80
C GLN A 89 -14.22 -2.23 -6.76
N GLY A 90 -12.96 -2.34 -6.34
CA GLY A 90 -12.27 -1.32 -5.56
C GLY A 90 -11.63 -0.28 -6.48
N LEU A 91 -11.70 0.99 -6.08
CA LEU A 91 -11.11 2.13 -6.77
C LEU A 91 -10.21 2.91 -5.80
N TRP A 92 -9.09 3.46 -6.31
CA TRP A 92 -8.17 4.28 -5.51
C TRP A 92 -7.32 5.21 -6.37
N THR A 93 -6.80 6.27 -5.72
CA THR A 93 -5.80 7.17 -6.31
C THR A 93 -4.52 7.12 -5.49
N ASN A 94 -3.38 6.87 -6.16
CA ASN A 94 -2.04 6.79 -5.57
C ASN A 94 -1.11 7.79 -6.30
N SER A 95 -1.28 9.07 -6.02
CA SER A 95 -0.63 10.17 -6.76
C SER A 95 0.90 10.08 -6.78
N ASN A 96 1.50 9.53 -5.73
CA ASN A 96 2.96 9.43 -5.58
C ASN A 96 3.53 8.11 -6.11
N ARG A 97 2.70 7.19 -6.57
CA ARG A 97 3.09 5.83 -7.00
C ARG A 97 3.78 5.04 -5.88
N ASP A 98 3.32 5.21 -4.65
CA ASP A 98 3.83 4.47 -3.51
C ASP A 98 3.56 2.97 -3.66
N GLU A 99 4.50 2.13 -3.17
CA GLU A 99 4.34 0.68 -3.15
C GLU A 99 3.39 0.28 -2.02
N VAL A 100 2.17 -0.08 -2.37
CA VAL A 100 1.13 -0.46 -1.42
C VAL A 100 0.36 -1.69 -1.88
N THR A 101 -0.38 -2.27 -0.94
CA THR A 101 -1.32 -3.37 -1.17
C THR A 101 -2.72 -2.89 -0.85
N VAL A 102 -3.65 -3.01 -1.79
CA VAL A 102 -5.08 -2.76 -1.58
C VAL A 102 -5.77 -4.07 -1.27
N HIS A 103 -6.51 -4.11 -0.19
CA HIS A 103 -7.23 -5.30 0.28
C HIS A 103 -8.73 -5.05 0.18
N ILE A 104 -9.44 -5.96 -0.49
CA ILE A 104 -10.90 -6.04 -0.48
C ILE A 104 -11.27 -7.21 0.44
N VAL A 105 -12.14 -6.95 1.39
CA VAL A 105 -12.62 -7.94 2.37
C VAL A 105 -14.13 -8.04 2.33
N ARG A 106 -14.67 -9.18 2.73
CA ARG A 106 -16.11 -9.42 2.85
C ARG A 106 -16.42 -9.93 4.25
N LYS A 107 -17.50 -9.45 4.83
CA LYS A 107 -18.02 -9.95 6.09
C LYS A 107 -18.60 -11.35 5.93
N ASP A 108 -18.22 -12.27 6.78
CA ASP A 108 -18.73 -13.62 6.81
C ASP A 108 -20.00 -13.75 7.69
N GLU A 109 -20.54 -14.95 7.79
CA GLU A 109 -21.73 -15.26 8.59
C GLU A 109 -21.53 -15.10 10.12
N TYR A 110 -20.28 -15.08 10.58
CA TYR A 110 -19.92 -14.86 11.99
C TYR A 110 -19.70 -13.38 12.32
N GLY A 111 -19.71 -12.51 11.30
CA GLY A 111 -19.51 -11.07 11.45
C GLY A 111 -18.06 -10.62 11.27
N ASP A 112 -17.14 -11.53 10.93
CA ASP A 112 -15.73 -11.26 10.71
C ASP A 112 -15.45 -10.92 9.24
N TYR A 113 -14.51 -9.97 9.01
CA TYR A 113 -14.11 -9.61 7.65
C TYR A 113 -13.00 -10.50 7.15
N GLN A 114 -13.29 -11.30 6.13
CA GLN A 114 -12.36 -12.23 5.49
C GLN A 114 -11.76 -11.62 4.21
N PRO A 115 -10.47 -11.90 3.93
CA PRO A 115 -9.84 -11.47 2.69
C PRO A 115 -10.59 -12.03 1.47
N LEU A 116 -10.88 -11.16 0.51
CA LEU A 116 -11.53 -11.52 -0.74
C LEU A 116 -10.58 -11.34 -1.92
N GLU A 117 -9.86 -10.20 -1.97
CA GLU A 117 -8.89 -9.88 -3.00
C GLU A 117 -7.75 -9.05 -2.43
N THR A 118 -6.54 -9.22 -2.99
CA THR A 118 -5.34 -8.48 -2.59
C THR A 118 -4.57 -8.03 -3.83
N LEU A 119 -4.41 -6.72 -3.98
CA LEU A 119 -3.88 -6.07 -5.18
C LEU A 119 -2.61 -5.28 -4.84
N TYR A 120 -1.46 -5.70 -5.37
CA TYR A 120 -0.22 -4.94 -5.29
C TYR A 120 -0.22 -3.85 -6.36
N THR A 121 0.10 -2.63 -5.99
CA THR A 121 -0.03 -1.50 -6.90
C THR A 121 0.98 -0.38 -6.66
N THR A 122 1.35 0.27 -7.77
CA THR A 122 2.10 1.54 -7.82
C THR A 122 1.46 2.49 -8.84
N VAL A 123 0.28 2.14 -9.38
CA VAL A 123 -0.41 2.94 -10.40
C VAL A 123 -1.10 4.14 -9.77
N ILE A 124 -1.15 5.27 -10.50
CA ILE A 124 -1.78 6.51 -10.01
C ILE A 124 -3.28 6.30 -9.82
N GLU A 125 -3.99 5.93 -10.87
CA GLU A 125 -5.41 5.61 -10.84
C GLU A 125 -5.53 4.09 -10.92
N GLY A 126 -5.98 3.48 -9.83
CA GLY A 126 -6.06 2.05 -9.71
C GLY A 126 -7.47 1.55 -9.55
N SER A 127 -7.70 0.35 -10.06
CA SER A 127 -8.91 -0.40 -9.80
C SER A 127 -8.61 -1.90 -9.77
N GLY A 128 -9.44 -2.64 -9.05
CA GLY A 128 -9.37 -4.10 -9.03
C GLY A 128 -10.68 -4.71 -8.58
N ALA A 129 -11.02 -5.87 -9.14
CA ALA A 129 -12.32 -6.50 -8.93
C ALA A 129 -12.18 -7.83 -8.17
N ALA A 130 -13.05 -8.03 -7.20
CA ALA A 130 -13.28 -9.32 -6.57
C ALA A 130 -14.56 -9.91 -7.17
N ARG A 131 -14.46 -11.10 -7.77
CA ARG A 131 -15.53 -11.73 -8.54
C ARG A 131 -15.93 -13.10 -8.01
N GLY A 132 -16.95 -13.71 -8.60
CA GLY A 132 -17.46 -15.03 -8.21
C GLY A 132 -18.38 -14.97 -7.00
N LEU A 133 -19.10 -13.85 -6.83
CA LEU A 133 -20.01 -13.62 -5.72
C LEU A 133 -21.46 -13.72 -6.16
N ASP A 134 -22.31 -14.13 -5.22
CA ASP A 134 -23.75 -14.18 -5.41
C ASP A 134 -24.35 -12.77 -5.51
N THR A 135 -25.48 -12.63 -6.23
CA THR A 135 -26.20 -11.36 -6.43
C THR A 135 -27.16 -11.08 -5.26
N ILE A 136 -26.60 -11.09 -4.05
CA ILE A 136 -27.30 -10.75 -2.80
C ILE A 136 -26.58 -9.61 -2.09
N PRO A 137 -27.27 -8.81 -1.26
CA PRO A 137 -26.60 -7.80 -0.43
C PRO A 137 -25.57 -8.42 0.50
N MET A 138 -24.36 -7.85 0.51
CA MET A 138 -23.24 -8.27 1.38
C MET A 138 -22.45 -7.05 1.85
N ASP A 139 -21.87 -7.17 3.05
CA ASP A 139 -20.96 -6.18 3.61
C ASP A 139 -19.53 -6.38 3.10
N PHE A 140 -18.96 -5.34 2.50
CA PHE A 140 -17.59 -5.31 2.04
C PHE A 140 -16.78 -4.25 2.76
N GLY A 141 -15.47 -4.42 2.78
CA GLY A 141 -14.51 -3.43 3.23
C GLY A 141 -13.36 -3.31 2.25
N ILE A 142 -12.76 -2.12 2.19
CA ILE A 142 -11.53 -1.89 1.44
C ILE A 142 -10.56 -1.07 2.27
N TYR A 143 -9.28 -1.45 2.28
CA TYR A 143 -8.21 -0.73 2.97
C TYR A 143 -6.88 -0.87 2.24
N VAL A 144 -5.93 0.01 2.58
CA VAL A 144 -4.56 0.00 2.06
C VAL A 144 -3.60 -0.41 3.16
N LYS A 145 -2.60 -1.20 2.79
CA LYS A 145 -1.49 -1.60 3.66
C LYS A 145 -0.16 -1.31 2.97
N ASP A 146 0.82 -0.78 3.71
CA ASP A 146 2.19 -0.60 3.24
C ASP A 146 3.11 -1.76 3.66
N ARG A 147 4.38 -1.69 3.20
CA ARG A 147 5.40 -2.69 3.51
C ARG A 147 5.85 -2.70 4.97
N TRP A 148 5.54 -1.66 5.76
CA TRP A 148 5.84 -1.56 7.18
C TRP A 148 4.69 -2.00 8.08
N GLY A 149 3.64 -2.58 7.50
CA GLY A 149 2.48 -3.08 8.22
C GLY A 149 1.49 -2.00 8.66
N ASN A 150 1.65 -0.74 8.21
CA ASN A 150 0.67 0.31 8.45
C ASN A 150 -0.57 0.07 7.59
N ILE A 151 -1.74 0.37 8.14
CA ILE A 151 -3.04 0.11 7.51
C ILE A 151 -3.88 1.39 7.58
N SER A 152 -4.54 1.74 6.47
CA SER A 152 -5.51 2.84 6.44
C SER A 152 -6.76 2.50 7.26
N PRO A 153 -7.59 3.49 7.61
CA PRO A 153 -8.98 3.23 7.95
C PRO A 153 -9.67 2.42 6.85
N THR A 154 -10.50 1.45 7.22
CA THR A 154 -11.26 0.63 6.28
C THR A 154 -12.54 1.36 5.89
N LEU A 155 -12.78 1.50 4.58
CA LEU A 155 -14.07 1.94 4.06
C LEU A 155 -15.00 0.73 3.98
N TYR A 156 -16.15 0.78 4.64
CA TYR A 156 -17.17 -0.26 4.60
C TYR A 156 -18.36 0.16 3.77
N LYS A 157 -18.89 -0.76 2.95
CA LYS A 157 -20.11 -0.57 2.16
C LYS A 157 -20.90 -1.89 2.06
N GLU A 158 -22.22 -1.79 2.16
CA GLU A 158 -23.11 -2.86 1.72
C GLU A 158 -23.37 -2.69 0.22
N LEU A 159 -23.07 -3.71 -0.56
CA LEU A 159 -23.25 -3.73 -2.01
C LEU A 159 -23.89 -5.04 -2.46
N THR A 160 -24.65 -4.98 -3.55
CA THR A 160 -25.19 -6.15 -4.22
C THR A 160 -24.49 -6.32 -5.56
N PRO A 161 -23.69 -7.41 -5.76
CA PRO A 161 -23.06 -7.70 -7.03
C PRO A 161 -24.10 -7.75 -8.17
N MET A 162 -23.72 -7.23 -9.33
CA MET A 162 -24.60 -7.31 -10.52
C MET A 162 -24.61 -8.71 -11.07
N PHE A 163 -25.79 -9.13 -11.59
CA PHE A 163 -25.92 -10.44 -12.20
C PHE A 163 -25.04 -10.56 -13.45
N GLU A 164 -24.27 -11.64 -13.52
CA GLU A 164 -23.45 -11.98 -14.67
C GLU A 164 -23.98 -13.24 -15.36
N THR A 165 -24.24 -13.15 -16.64
CA THR A 165 -24.55 -14.33 -17.48
C THR A 165 -23.34 -14.62 -18.35
N SER A 166 -22.77 -15.81 -18.21
CA SER A 166 -21.71 -16.27 -19.09
C SER A 166 -22.22 -16.35 -20.52
N PHE A 167 -21.48 -15.77 -21.46
CA PHE A 167 -21.79 -15.93 -22.88
C PHE A 167 -21.65 -17.39 -23.29
N ASP A 168 -22.70 -17.90 -23.93
CA ASP A 168 -22.67 -19.23 -24.52
C ASP A 168 -21.75 -19.24 -25.74
N LYS A 169 -20.53 -19.72 -25.54
CA LYS A 169 -19.50 -19.78 -26.61
C LYS A 169 -19.91 -20.67 -27.78
N THR A 170 -20.88 -21.58 -27.61
CA THR A 170 -21.38 -22.42 -28.70
C THR A 170 -22.18 -21.62 -29.74
N LYS A 171 -22.63 -20.42 -29.38
CA LYS A 171 -23.36 -19.48 -30.25
C LYS A 171 -22.45 -18.52 -31.00
N TRP A 172 -21.14 -18.60 -30.77
CA TRP A 172 -20.22 -17.76 -31.52
C TRP A 172 -20.02 -18.31 -32.92
N SER A 173 -20.16 -17.45 -33.90
CA SER A 173 -19.84 -17.74 -35.30
C SER A 173 -18.67 -16.86 -35.73
N ASP A 174 -17.84 -17.40 -36.58
CA ASP A 174 -16.78 -16.65 -37.23
C ASP A 174 -17.37 -15.47 -38.00
N ALA A 175 -16.94 -14.26 -37.69
CA ALA A 175 -17.47 -13.04 -38.28
C ALA A 175 -17.09 -12.87 -39.78
N LYS A 176 -16.11 -13.66 -40.29
CA LYS A 176 -15.60 -13.61 -41.67
C LYS A 176 -15.45 -12.18 -42.18
N LEU A 177 -14.64 -11.39 -41.44
CA LEU A 177 -14.41 -10.01 -41.88
C LEU A 177 -13.69 -9.99 -43.24
N PRO A 178 -13.97 -9.00 -44.11
CA PRO A 178 -13.20 -8.80 -45.33
C PRO A 178 -11.73 -8.61 -45.00
N ASN A 179 -10.84 -9.45 -45.50
CA ASN A 179 -9.41 -9.56 -45.22
C ASN A 179 -9.02 -10.45 -44.01
N ASP A 180 -9.92 -11.25 -43.48
CA ASP A 180 -9.58 -12.32 -42.57
C ASP A 180 -8.82 -13.42 -43.33
N ILE A 181 -7.47 -13.38 -43.32
CA ILE A 181 -6.63 -14.41 -43.91
C ILE A 181 -6.54 -15.49 -42.82
N GLY A 182 -7.53 -16.38 -42.79
CA GLY A 182 -7.52 -17.55 -41.94
C GLY A 182 -6.28 -18.38 -42.27
N GLU A 183 -5.35 -18.46 -41.32
CA GLU A 183 -4.32 -19.47 -41.37
C GLU A 183 -5.01 -20.84 -41.21
N GLY A 184 -4.91 -21.66 -42.28
CA GLY A 184 -5.40 -23.03 -42.31
C GLY A 184 -4.49 -24.01 -41.56
#